data_c1b600eb525fb9afeb5028895f4c1645
#
_entry.id   c1b600eb525fb9afeb5028895f4c1645
#
_cell.length_a   1.000
_cell.length_b   1.000
_cell.length_c   1.000
_cell.angle_alpha   90.00
_cell.angle_beta   90.00
_cell.angle_gamma   90.00
#
_symmetry.space_group_name_H-M   'P 1'
#
loop_
_entity.id
_entity.type
_entity.pdbx_description
1 polymer ?
#
loop_
_entity_poly.entity_id
_entity_poly.type
_entity_poly.pdbx_seq_one_letter_code
_entity_poly.pdbx_strand_id
1 'polypeptide(L)'
;FDHKDNLFFRIDRKKKMISTTILQALPSRASEKYLDECQQNKVEPDIYKVSGMTSEEILTYFYETFSFKKQKDGWVVSLDLNKFKYKNLPFNLVDPVSKDVVAYKDVKLSLKLLKEIQDKKINKFFFNEEDLYGFYLSNDIVNYDNGLVYAEAGTLLGAEFFERLNELSINEFSIINANQATGNLGIINSLVADKNNSREE
;
A
#
# COMPACT_ATOMS: atom_id res chain seq x y z
N PHE A 1 -18.97 -8.96 3.90
CA PHE A 1 -17.98 -9.77 3.18
C PHE A 1 -18.67 -10.99 2.56
N ASP A 2 -18.13 -11.48 1.46
CA ASP A 2 -18.48 -12.77 0.89
C ASP A 2 -17.48 -13.87 1.30
N HIS A 3 -17.63 -15.08 0.74
CA HIS A 3 -16.72 -16.21 1.00
C HIS A 3 -15.30 -16.04 0.43
N LYS A 4 -15.06 -15.00 -0.37
CA LYS A 4 -13.76 -14.59 -0.91
C LYS A 4 -13.22 -13.32 -0.24
N ASP A 5 -13.82 -12.91 0.89
CA ASP A 5 -13.52 -11.68 1.61
C ASP A 5 -13.70 -10.38 0.80
N ASN A 6 -14.48 -10.41 -0.28
CA ASN A 6 -14.83 -9.18 -0.98
C ASN A 6 -15.79 -8.34 -0.14
N LEU A 7 -15.55 -7.04 -0.11
CA LEU A 7 -16.40 -6.07 0.57
C LEU A 7 -17.50 -5.58 -0.35
N PHE A 8 -18.75 -5.70 0.11
CA PHE A 8 -19.93 -5.23 -0.63
C PHE A 8 -20.72 -4.23 0.17
N PHE A 9 -21.40 -3.35 -0.53
CA PHE A 9 -22.46 -2.52 0.03
C PHE A 9 -23.81 -2.79 -0.67
N ARG A 10 -24.90 -2.38 -0.07
CA ARG A 10 -26.24 -2.52 -0.63
C ARG A 10 -26.95 -1.18 -0.70
N ILE A 11 -27.49 -0.87 -1.87
CA ILE A 11 -28.43 0.25 -2.05
C ILE A 11 -29.84 -0.29 -1.84
N ASP A 12 -30.60 0.38 -0.97
CA ASP A 12 -32.03 0.05 -0.68
C ASP A 12 -32.29 -1.42 -0.37
N ARG A 13 -31.31 -2.12 0.22
CA ARG A 13 -31.37 -3.56 0.53
C ARG A 13 -31.55 -4.49 -0.68
N LYS A 14 -31.63 -3.97 -1.89
CA LYS A 14 -31.93 -4.73 -3.12
C LYS A 14 -30.69 -4.98 -3.98
N LYS A 15 -29.92 -3.95 -4.26
CA LYS A 15 -28.77 -4.03 -5.17
C LYS A 15 -27.48 -4.18 -4.37
N LYS A 16 -26.74 -5.27 -4.62
CA LYS A 16 -25.43 -5.55 -4.05
C LYS A 16 -24.35 -5.13 -5.04
N MET A 17 -23.43 -4.26 -4.61
CA MET A 17 -22.32 -3.77 -5.42
C MET A 17 -21.01 -3.94 -4.66
N ILE A 18 -19.90 -4.10 -5.38
CA ILE A 18 -18.56 -4.12 -4.79
C ILE A 18 -18.25 -2.72 -4.23
N SER A 19 -17.64 -2.65 -3.05
CA SER A 19 -17.43 -1.36 -2.38
C SER A 19 -16.44 -0.48 -3.11
N THR A 20 -15.47 -1.05 -3.82
CA THR A 20 -14.48 -0.32 -4.62
C THR A 20 -15.10 0.45 -5.78
N THR A 21 -16.18 -0.05 -6.38
CA THR A 21 -16.95 0.68 -7.40
C THR A 21 -17.41 2.06 -6.92
N ILE A 22 -17.89 2.17 -5.67
CA ILE A 22 -18.23 3.49 -5.10
C ILE A 22 -17.01 4.35 -4.88
N LEU A 23 -15.93 3.76 -4.33
CA LEU A 23 -14.70 4.52 -4.07
C LEU A 23 -14.13 5.09 -5.37
N GLN A 24 -14.14 4.32 -6.45
CA GLN A 24 -13.73 4.77 -7.78
C GLN A 24 -14.69 5.82 -8.39
N ALA A 25 -15.94 5.84 -7.99
CA ALA A 25 -16.89 6.86 -8.39
C ALA A 25 -16.78 8.17 -7.59
N LEU A 26 -16.20 8.14 -6.38
CA LEU A 26 -15.96 9.32 -5.58
C LEU A 26 -14.80 10.15 -6.17
N PRO A 27 -14.84 11.49 -6.06
CA PRO A 27 -13.74 12.32 -6.53
C PRO A 27 -12.40 11.92 -5.90
N SER A 28 -11.35 11.86 -6.70
CA SER A 28 -9.97 11.70 -6.20
C SER A 28 -9.57 12.93 -5.38
N ARG A 29 -8.50 12.82 -4.56
CA ARG A 29 -7.98 13.96 -3.79
C ARG A 29 -7.61 15.16 -4.66
N ALA A 30 -7.11 14.91 -5.87
CA ALA A 30 -6.81 15.98 -6.84
C ALA A 30 -8.09 16.64 -7.33
N SER A 31 -9.13 15.85 -7.60
CA SER A 31 -10.44 16.33 -8.01
C SER A 31 -11.16 17.09 -6.89
N GLU A 32 -11.06 16.64 -5.64
CA GLU A 32 -11.60 17.35 -4.47
C GLU A 32 -11.00 18.76 -4.37
N LYS A 33 -9.68 18.88 -4.46
CA LYS A 33 -9.00 20.18 -4.44
C LYS A 33 -9.47 21.10 -5.57
N TYR A 34 -9.59 20.55 -6.78
CA TYR A 34 -10.10 21.30 -7.94
C TYR A 34 -11.54 21.79 -7.71
N LEU A 35 -12.42 20.94 -7.17
CA LEU A 35 -13.80 21.30 -6.85
C LEU A 35 -13.86 22.40 -5.78
N ASP A 36 -13.05 22.31 -4.74
CA ASP A 36 -12.94 23.34 -3.69
C ASP A 36 -12.47 24.68 -4.27
N GLU A 37 -11.46 24.67 -5.15
CA GLU A 37 -10.99 25.88 -5.84
C GLU A 37 -12.07 26.49 -6.74
N CYS A 38 -12.83 25.68 -7.46
CA CYS A 38 -13.96 26.14 -8.26
C CYS A 38 -15.04 26.79 -7.39
N GLN A 39 -15.34 26.18 -6.24
CA GLN A 39 -16.32 26.72 -5.29
C GLN A 39 -15.87 28.05 -4.70
N GLN A 40 -14.62 28.18 -4.28
CA GLN A 40 -14.04 29.41 -3.74
C GLN A 40 -14.07 30.53 -4.77
N ASN A 41 -13.75 30.24 -6.02
CA ASN A 41 -13.70 31.21 -7.12
C ASN A 41 -15.08 31.42 -7.78
N LYS A 42 -16.14 30.74 -7.33
CA LYS A 42 -17.50 30.77 -7.91
C LYS A 42 -17.50 30.46 -9.41
N VAL A 43 -16.67 29.52 -9.83
CA VAL A 43 -16.57 29.02 -11.20
C VAL A 43 -17.25 27.64 -11.25
N GLU A 44 -18.02 27.39 -12.31
CA GLU A 44 -18.62 26.07 -12.54
C GLU A 44 -17.52 25.03 -12.84
N PRO A 45 -17.49 23.88 -12.13
CA PRO A 45 -16.47 22.88 -12.34
C PRO A 45 -16.65 22.18 -13.70
N ASP A 46 -15.53 21.99 -14.40
CA ASP A 46 -15.47 21.16 -15.58
C ASP A 46 -15.51 19.67 -15.17
N ILE A 47 -16.59 18.98 -15.46
CA ILE A 47 -16.81 17.59 -15.05
C ILE A 47 -15.76 16.63 -15.64
N TYR A 48 -15.17 16.95 -16.79
CA TYR A 48 -14.12 16.15 -17.42
C TYR A 48 -12.77 16.22 -16.66
N LYS A 49 -12.62 17.15 -15.75
CA LYS A 49 -11.45 17.25 -14.85
C LYS A 49 -11.64 16.54 -13.54
N VAL A 50 -12.81 15.97 -13.29
CA VAL A 50 -13.12 15.26 -12.05
C VAL A 50 -12.95 13.77 -12.27
N SER A 51 -11.82 13.23 -11.82
CA SER A 51 -11.53 11.78 -11.82
C SER A 51 -11.97 11.11 -10.52
N GLY A 52 -12.24 9.81 -10.59
CA GLY A 52 -12.47 8.98 -9.41
C GLY A 52 -11.18 8.64 -8.67
N MET A 53 -11.30 8.01 -7.49
CA MET A 53 -10.15 7.49 -6.77
C MET A 53 -9.47 6.39 -7.56
N THR A 54 -8.14 6.44 -7.66
CA THR A 54 -7.35 5.37 -8.26
C THR A 54 -7.18 4.20 -7.28
N SER A 55 -6.76 3.02 -7.79
CA SER A 55 -6.43 1.88 -6.93
C SER A 55 -5.35 2.23 -5.90
N GLU A 56 -4.35 3.00 -6.30
CA GLU A 56 -3.31 3.53 -5.42
C GLU A 56 -3.87 4.40 -4.30
N GLU A 57 -4.76 5.35 -4.61
CA GLU A 57 -5.42 6.20 -3.62
C GLU A 57 -6.27 5.39 -2.65
N ILE A 58 -7.03 4.40 -3.15
CA ILE A 58 -7.83 3.49 -2.34
C ILE A 58 -6.93 2.68 -1.39
N LEU A 59 -5.89 2.05 -1.90
CA LEU A 59 -4.98 1.24 -1.07
C LEU A 59 -4.29 2.08 -0.01
N THR A 60 -3.76 3.24 -0.35
CA THR A 60 -3.07 4.13 0.60
C THR A 60 -4.02 4.80 1.60
N TYR A 61 -5.32 4.87 1.30
CA TYR A 61 -6.32 5.35 2.24
C TYR A 61 -6.65 4.32 3.34
N PHE A 62 -6.75 3.04 2.97
CA PHE A 62 -7.16 1.98 3.91
C PHE A 62 -6.01 1.28 4.60
N TYR A 63 -4.80 1.33 4.05
CA TYR A 63 -3.64 0.62 4.58
C TYR A 63 -2.49 1.56 4.90
N GLU A 64 -1.74 1.22 5.95
CA GLU A 64 -0.44 1.84 6.20
C GLU A 64 0.56 1.36 5.14
N THR A 65 1.41 2.27 4.67
CA THR A 65 2.39 2.00 3.62
C THR A 65 3.82 2.03 4.15
N PHE A 66 4.70 1.22 3.57
CA PHE A 66 6.12 1.16 3.87
C PHE A 66 6.93 1.28 2.59
N SER A 67 7.84 2.26 2.56
CA SER A 67 8.72 2.50 1.39
C SER A 67 10.07 1.85 1.59
N PHE A 68 10.46 1.01 0.65
CA PHE A 68 11.70 0.27 0.62
C PHE A 68 12.66 0.86 -0.39
N LYS A 69 13.93 0.94 0.01
CA LYS A 69 15.04 1.38 -0.86
C LYS A 69 16.06 0.27 -1.01
N LYS A 70 16.54 0.06 -2.23
CA LYS A 70 17.52 -0.95 -2.53
C LYS A 70 18.88 -0.64 -1.89
N GLN A 71 19.50 -1.67 -1.33
CA GLN A 71 20.89 -1.70 -0.93
C GLN A 71 21.61 -2.86 -1.63
N LYS A 72 22.96 -2.97 -1.42
CA LYS A 72 23.77 -3.99 -2.10
C LYS A 72 23.19 -5.40 -2.02
N ASP A 73 22.68 -5.79 -0.82
CA ASP A 73 22.34 -7.16 -0.50
C ASP A 73 20.84 -7.36 -0.22
N GLY A 74 19.99 -6.38 -0.52
CA GLY A 74 18.55 -6.44 -0.27
C GLY A 74 17.88 -5.08 -0.14
N TRP A 75 16.89 -4.98 0.69
CA TRP A 75 16.03 -3.82 0.80
C TRP A 75 16.03 -3.24 2.21
N VAL A 76 15.90 -1.94 2.34
CA VAL A 76 15.88 -1.23 3.62
C VAL A 76 14.66 -0.33 3.71
N VAL A 77 13.99 -0.37 4.86
CA VAL A 77 12.87 0.51 5.20
C VAL A 77 13.19 1.32 6.45
N SER A 78 12.73 2.57 6.48
CA SER A 78 12.74 3.40 7.70
C SER A 78 11.37 3.30 8.37
N LEU A 79 11.33 2.87 9.63
CA LEU A 79 10.10 2.69 10.37
C LEU A 79 10.04 3.60 11.61
N ASP A 80 8.89 4.23 11.82
CA ASP A 80 8.57 4.85 13.09
C ASP A 80 7.99 3.78 14.04
N LEU A 81 8.85 3.21 14.87
CA LEU A 81 8.46 2.14 15.79
C LEU A 81 7.42 2.56 16.83
N ASN A 82 7.22 3.86 17.08
CA ASN A 82 6.20 4.33 17.99
C ASN A 82 4.78 3.97 17.50
N LYS A 83 4.57 3.90 16.20
CA LYS A 83 3.31 3.48 15.58
C LYS A 83 2.96 2.02 15.87
N PHE A 84 3.96 1.18 16.13
CA PHE A 84 3.81 -0.24 16.45
C PHE A 84 3.79 -0.54 17.97
N LYS A 85 3.86 0.50 18.78
CA LYS A 85 3.79 0.34 20.24
C LYS A 85 2.54 -0.46 20.65
N TYR A 86 2.76 -1.57 21.36
CA TYR A 86 1.73 -2.53 21.76
C TYR A 86 1.00 -3.25 20.62
N LYS A 87 1.45 -3.12 19.39
CA LYS A 87 0.94 -3.88 18.23
C LYS A 87 1.90 -5.02 17.88
N ASN A 88 1.38 -6.01 17.17
CA ASN A 88 2.21 -7.06 16.58
C ASN A 88 2.94 -6.50 15.37
N LEU A 89 4.20 -6.90 15.20
CA LEU A 89 5.00 -6.54 14.04
C LEU A 89 4.55 -7.36 12.81
N PRO A 90 4.39 -6.74 11.64
CA PRO A 90 4.00 -7.47 10.43
C PRO A 90 5.14 -8.29 9.83
N PHE A 91 6.38 -8.05 10.24
CA PHE A 91 7.60 -8.69 9.74
C PHE A 91 8.71 -8.69 10.80
N ASN A 92 9.77 -9.48 10.56
CA ASN A 92 10.98 -9.43 11.39
C ASN A 92 11.71 -8.10 11.18
N LEU A 93 12.18 -7.49 12.25
CA LEU A 93 13.06 -6.32 12.20
C LEU A 93 14.50 -6.80 12.27
N VAL A 94 15.26 -6.57 11.20
CA VAL A 94 16.66 -6.98 11.09
C VAL A 94 17.54 -5.74 11.05
N ASP A 95 18.59 -5.72 11.85
CA ASP A 95 19.60 -4.64 11.83
C ASP A 95 20.34 -4.66 10.48
N PRO A 96 20.38 -3.55 9.74
CA PRO A 96 21.04 -3.51 8.44
C PRO A 96 22.56 -3.72 8.49
N VAL A 97 23.19 -3.51 9.64
CA VAL A 97 24.65 -3.61 9.82
C VAL A 97 25.04 -5.01 10.30
N SER A 98 24.51 -5.44 11.45
CA SER A 98 24.85 -6.74 12.05
C SER A 98 24.13 -7.91 11.39
N LYS A 99 23.02 -7.65 10.67
CA LYS A 99 22.09 -8.65 10.12
C LYS A 99 21.41 -9.52 11.19
N ASP A 100 21.44 -9.09 12.45
CA ASP A 100 20.74 -9.78 13.55
C ASP A 100 19.27 -9.37 13.59
N VAL A 101 18.42 -10.32 13.96
CA VAL A 101 17.00 -10.05 14.20
C VAL A 101 16.86 -9.33 15.54
N VAL A 102 16.42 -8.08 15.52
CA VAL A 102 16.19 -7.25 16.73
C VAL A 102 14.77 -7.41 17.29
N ALA A 103 13.82 -7.77 16.44
CA ALA A 103 12.46 -8.13 16.84
C ALA A 103 11.83 -9.10 15.83
N TYR A 104 11.08 -10.09 16.33
CA TYR A 104 10.44 -11.07 15.47
C TYR A 104 9.04 -10.63 15.04
N LYS A 105 8.61 -11.11 13.88
CA LYS A 105 7.23 -11.03 13.38
C LYS A 105 6.25 -11.57 14.42
N ASP A 106 5.06 -11.00 14.42
CA ASP A 106 3.94 -11.35 15.31
C ASP A 106 4.20 -11.16 16.82
N VAL A 107 5.41 -10.68 17.19
CA VAL A 107 5.71 -10.29 18.55
C VAL A 107 5.18 -8.89 18.83
N LYS A 108 4.52 -8.73 19.97
CA LYS A 108 4.02 -7.44 20.43
C LYS A 108 5.18 -6.54 20.86
N LEU A 109 5.30 -5.38 20.21
CA LEU A 109 6.36 -4.43 20.52
C LEU A 109 6.14 -3.77 21.90
N SER A 110 6.83 -4.29 22.91
CA SER A 110 6.78 -3.75 24.27
C SER A 110 7.59 -2.46 24.40
N LEU A 111 7.29 -1.65 25.42
CA LEU A 111 8.07 -0.43 25.73
C LEU A 111 9.55 -0.72 26.01
N LYS A 112 9.85 -1.87 26.60
CA LYS A 112 11.22 -2.28 26.90
C LYS A 112 11.99 -2.52 25.60
N LEU A 113 11.45 -3.34 24.70
CA LEU A 113 12.06 -3.67 23.43
C LEU A 113 12.18 -2.41 22.53
N LEU A 114 11.17 -1.55 22.54
CA LEU A 114 11.21 -0.29 21.82
C LEU A 114 12.35 0.61 22.29
N LYS A 115 12.55 0.75 23.60
CA LYS A 115 13.67 1.50 24.16
C LYS A 115 15.03 0.88 23.80
N GLU A 116 15.16 -0.44 23.87
CA GLU A 116 16.40 -1.15 23.51
C GLU A 116 16.79 -0.89 22.05
N ILE A 117 15.81 -0.87 21.12
CA ILE A 117 16.06 -0.57 19.71
C ILE A 117 16.40 0.91 19.51
N GLN A 118 15.73 1.82 20.22
CA GLN A 118 16.00 3.26 20.17
C GLN A 118 17.39 3.61 20.76
N ASP A 119 17.79 2.99 21.85
CA ASP A 119 19.10 3.19 22.46
C ASP A 119 20.23 2.76 21.52
N LYS A 120 20.00 1.71 20.71
CA LYS A 120 20.90 1.29 19.64
C LYS A 120 20.87 2.22 18.42
N LYS A 121 19.99 3.24 18.39
CA LYS A 121 19.77 4.18 17.28
C LYS A 121 19.43 3.51 15.95
N ILE A 122 18.79 2.34 15.99
CA ILE A 122 18.36 1.62 14.80
C ILE A 122 16.99 2.19 14.39
N ASN A 123 16.96 2.87 13.23
CA ASN A 123 15.74 3.42 12.63
C ASN A 123 15.49 2.90 11.20
N LYS A 124 16.41 2.10 10.69
CA LYS A 124 16.30 1.41 9.41
C LYS A 124 16.41 -0.08 9.64
N PHE A 125 15.65 -0.85 8.86
CA PHE A 125 15.62 -2.30 8.99
C PHE A 125 15.83 -2.94 7.62
N PHE A 126 16.58 -4.02 7.62
CA PHE A 126 16.95 -4.76 6.43
C PHE A 126 15.96 -5.91 6.16
N PHE A 127 15.75 -6.20 4.87
CA PHE A 127 14.89 -7.27 4.37
C PHE A 127 15.53 -7.93 3.16
N ASN A 128 15.47 -9.25 3.10
CA ASN A 128 15.68 -9.98 1.85
C ASN A 128 14.41 -9.92 1.00
N GLU A 129 14.52 -10.26 -0.28
CA GLU A 129 13.36 -10.28 -1.18
C GLU A 129 12.30 -11.26 -0.71
N GLU A 130 12.70 -12.42 -0.21
CA GLU A 130 11.82 -13.47 0.31
C GLU A 130 11.01 -13.04 1.53
N ASP A 131 11.54 -12.14 2.36
CA ASP A 131 10.83 -11.59 3.53
C ASP A 131 9.62 -10.72 3.12
N LEU A 132 9.61 -10.26 1.88
CA LEU A 132 8.58 -9.39 1.31
C LEU A 132 7.57 -10.14 0.44
N TYR A 133 7.75 -11.43 0.22
CA TYR A 133 6.79 -12.24 -0.54
C TYR A 133 5.44 -12.29 0.17
N GLY A 134 4.37 -12.20 -0.61
CA GLY A 134 3.00 -12.22 -0.10
C GLY A 134 2.47 -10.85 0.36
N PHE A 135 3.28 -9.78 0.33
CA PHE A 135 2.80 -8.41 0.46
C PHE A 135 2.32 -7.86 -0.88
N TYR A 136 1.69 -6.71 -0.86
CA TYR A 136 1.11 -6.07 -2.03
C TYR A 136 1.70 -4.69 -2.25
N LEU A 137 1.92 -4.35 -3.53
CA LEU A 137 2.41 -3.04 -3.94
C LEU A 137 1.38 -1.96 -3.60
N SER A 138 1.83 -0.82 -3.04
CA SER A 138 0.93 0.27 -2.68
C SER A 138 0.67 1.25 -3.83
N ASN A 139 1.65 1.42 -4.71
CA ASN A 139 1.67 2.45 -5.74
C ASN A 139 2.07 1.83 -7.07
N ASP A 140 1.59 2.43 -8.17
CA ASP A 140 2.05 2.04 -9.50
C ASP A 140 3.56 2.31 -9.66
N ILE A 141 4.26 1.40 -10.32
CA ILE A 141 5.64 1.61 -10.75
C ILE A 141 5.60 2.02 -12.21
N VAL A 142 5.86 3.29 -12.47
CA VAL A 142 5.74 3.91 -13.78
C VAL A 142 7.10 4.36 -14.28
N ASN A 143 7.38 4.12 -15.56
CA ASN A 143 8.48 4.78 -16.24
C ASN A 143 8.03 6.20 -16.65
N TYR A 144 8.58 7.20 -15.99
CA TYR A 144 8.23 8.60 -16.23
C TYR A 144 8.67 9.14 -17.60
N ASP A 145 9.61 8.47 -18.28
CA ASP A 145 10.08 8.91 -19.61
C ASP A 145 9.09 8.54 -20.72
N ASN A 146 8.39 7.42 -20.60
CA ASN A 146 7.49 6.91 -21.63
C ASN A 146 6.06 6.61 -21.13
N GLY A 147 5.79 6.80 -19.83
CA GLY A 147 4.48 6.54 -19.22
C GLY A 147 4.11 5.05 -19.09
N LEU A 148 5.05 4.13 -19.34
CA LEU A 148 4.76 2.70 -19.23
C LEU A 148 4.64 2.27 -17.77
N VAL A 149 3.53 1.63 -17.44
CA VAL A 149 3.32 1.03 -16.11
C VAL A 149 4.00 -0.34 -16.05
N TYR A 150 4.98 -0.49 -15.19
CA TYR A 150 5.72 -1.73 -14.99
C TYR A 150 5.05 -2.70 -14.02
N ALA A 151 4.40 -2.16 -12.98
CA ALA A 151 3.57 -2.90 -12.04
C ALA A 151 2.51 -1.97 -11.47
N GLU A 152 1.30 -2.46 -11.32
CA GLU A 152 0.16 -1.70 -10.79
C GLU A 152 0.04 -1.85 -9.27
N ALA A 153 -0.55 -0.86 -8.61
CA ALA A 153 -0.93 -0.91 -7.21
C ALA A 153 -1.83 -2.13 -6.95
N GLY A 154 -1.55 -2.86 -5.86
CA GLY A 154 -2.22 -4.14 -5.57
C GLY A 154 -1.54 -5.37 -6.18
N THR A 155 -0.44 -5.21 -6.94
CA THR A 155 0.35 -6.34 -7.42
C THR A 155 0.95 -7.11 -6.24
N LEU A 156 0.79 -8.45 -6.26
CA LEU A 156 1.38 -9.34 -5.26
C LEU A 156 2.89 -9.45 -5.47
N LEU A 157 3.67 -9.27 -4.40
CA LEU A 157 5.11 -9.42 -4.44
C LEU A 157 5.51 -10.90 -4.40
N GLY A 158 6.34 -11.31 -5.33
CA GLY A 158 6.93 -12.64 -5.46
C GLY A 158 8.24 -12.56 -6.23
N ALA A 159 8.86 -13.69 -6.52
CA ALA A 159 10.15 -13.75 -7.20
C ALA A 159 10.15 -12.99 -8.55
N GLU A 160 9.13 -13.20 -9.38
CA GLU A 160 8.98 -12.55 -10.70
C GLU A 160 8.95 -11.00 -10.58
N PHE A 161 8.32 -10.47 -9.52
CA PHE A 161 8.29 -9.04 -9.27
C PHE A 161 9.70 -8.49 -9.02
N PHE A 162 10.50 -9.15 -8.17
CA PHE A 162 11.85 -8.71 -7.84
C PHE A 162 12.83 -8.90 -9.01
N GLU A 163 12.71 -9.97 -9.79
CA GLU A 163 13.46 -10.15 -11.03
C GLU A 163 13.23 -8.97 -11.98
N ARG A 164 11.95 -8.57 -12.17
CA ARG A 164 11.58 -7.44 -13.01
C ARG A 164 12.10 -6.11 -12.47
N LEU A 165 12.05 -5.87 -11.15
CA LEU A 165 12.65 -4.67 -10.54
C LEU A 165 14.15 -4.60 -10.80
N ASN A 166 14.85 -5.75 -10.72
CA ASN A 166 16.28 -5.83 -10.96
C ASN A 166 16.63 -5.52 -12.43
N GLU A 167 15.89 -6.10 -13.38
CA GLU A 167 16.07 -5.84 -14.82
C GLU A 167 15.87 -4.36 -15.17
N LEU A 168 14.88 -3.73 -14.55
CA LEU A 168 14.54 -2.33 -14.79
C LEU A 168 15.38 -1.35 -13.94
N SER A 169 16.28 -1.86 -13.09
CA SER A 169 17.10 -1.06 -12.17
C SER A 169 16.28 -0.15 -11.25
N ILE A 170 15.10 -0.60 -10.84
CA ILE A 170 14.24 0.14 -9.92
C ILE A 170 14.75 -0.05 -8.49
N ASN A 171 15.03 1.06 -7.81
CA ASN A 171 15.70 1.08 -6.52
C ASN A 171 14.78 1.47 -5.34
N GLU A 172 13.52 1.71 -5.61
CA GLU A 172 12.54 2.11 -4.59
C GLU A 172 11.15 1.59 -4.98
N PHE A 173 10.42 1.06 -4.00
CA PHE A 173 9.00 0.72 -4.12
C PHE A 173 8.34 0.80 -2.75
N SER A 174 7.01 0.79 -2.73
CA SER A 174 6.25 0.83 -1.47
C SER A 174 5.24 -0.30 -1.43
N ILE A 175 5.04 -0.85 -0.24
CA ILE A 175 4.05 -1.89 0.03
C ILE A 175 2.99 -1.40 1.01
N ILE A 176 1.84 -2.06 1.02
CA ILE A 176 0.81 -1.87 2.04
C ILE A 176 1.00 -2.85 3.20
N ASN A 177 0.55 -2.46 4.40
CA ASN A 177 0.56 -3.30 5.59
C ASN A 177 -0.58 -4.34 5.55
N ALA A 178 -0.57 -5.18 4.53
CA ALA A 178 -1.44 -6.34 4.37
C ALA A 178 -0.70 -7.41 3.60
N ASN A 179 -0.84 -8.66 4.01
CA ASN A 179 -0.30 -9.80 3.29
C ASN A 179 -1.22 -11.02 3.40
N GLN A 180 -0.95 -12.03 2.57
CA GLN A 180 -1.76 -13.25 2.52
C GLN A 180 -1.79 -14.02 3.85
N ALA A 181 -0.75 -13.92 4.66
CA ALA A 181 -0.65 -14.64 5.93
C ALA A 181 -1.40 -13.94 7.08
N THR A 182 -1.45 -12.59 7.09
CA THR A 182 -2.10 -11.81 8.16
C THR A 182 -3.58 -11.54 7.92
N GLY A 183 -4.06 -11.76 6.69
CA GLY A 183 -5.41 -11.39 6.29
C GLY A 183 -5.57 -9.88 6.07
N ASN A 184 -6.77 -9.37 6.31
CA ASN A 184 -7.15 -7.97 6.03
C ASN A 184 -7.08 -7.60 4.55
N LEU A 185 -7.45 -8.53 3.67
CA LEU A 185 -7.35 -8.39 2.22
C LEU A 185 -8.64 -7.90 1.55
N GLY A 186 -9.67 -7.57 2.33
CA GLY A 186 -11.01 -7.29 1.80
C GLY A 186 -11.05 -6.20 0.72
N ILE A 187 -10.29 -5.13 0.87
CA ILE A 187 -10.20 -4.05 -0.14
C ILE A 187 -9.42 -4.52 -1.37
N ILE A 188 -8.29 -5.21 -1.19
CA ILE A 188 -7.48 -5.74 -2.30
C ILE A 188 -8.31 -6.75 -3.12
N ASN A 189 -8.93 -7.71 -2.44
CA ASN A 189 -9.78 -8.70 -3.10
C ASN A 189 -10.93 -8.03 -3.85
N SER A 190 -11.50 -6.98 -3.28
CA SER A 190 -12.57 -6.20 -3.92
C SER A 190 -12.07 -5.45 -5.15
N LEU A 191 -10.87 -4.84 -5.11
CA LEU A 191 -10.26 -4.21 -6.27
C LEU A 191 -10.00 -5.21 -7.40
N VAL A 192 -9.46 -6.38 -7.08
CA VAL A 192 -9.22 -7.45 -8.06
C VAL A 192 -10.51 -8.00 -8.67
N ALA A 193 -11.58 -8.05 -7.88
CA ALA A 193 -12.89 -8.54 -8.31
C ALA A 193 -13.73 -7.46 -9.04
N ASP A 194 -13.39 -6.19 -8.88
CA ASP A 194 -14.05 -5.08 -9.54
C ASP A 194 -13.63 -5.04 -11.02
N LYS A 195 -14.60 -4.91 -11.89
CA LYS A 195 -14.38 -4.80 -13.34
C LYS A 195 -14.32 -3.35 -13.80
N ASN A 196 -14.74 -2.44 -12.94
CA ASN A 196 -14.71 -1.00 -13.23
C ASN A 196 -13.34 -0.47 -12.79
N ASN A 197 -12.66 0.20 -13.68
CA ASN A 197 -11.33 0.78 -13.44
C ASN A 197 -11.36 2.31 -13.46
N SER A 198 -12.50 2.91 -13.72
CA SER A 198 -12.67 4.36 -13.79
C SER A 198 -14.05 4.81 -13.30
N ARG A 199 -14.19 6.12 -13.10
CA ARG A 199 -15.48 6.74 -12.74
C ARG A 199 -16.52 6.68 -13.86
N GLU A 200 -16.09 6.52 -15.10
CA GLU A 200 -16.94 6.56 -16.28
C GLU A 200 -17.61 5.21 -16.60
N GLU A 201 -17.09 4.11 -16.03
CA GLU A 201 -17.62 2.75 -16.15
C GLU A 201 -18.67 2.46 -15.06
#